data_7ff4360eb51a14a5c99d5eef9b20704c
#
_entry.id   7ff4360eb51a14a5c99d5eef9b20704c
#
_cell.length_a   1.000
_cell.length_b   1.000
_cell.length_c   1.000
_cell.angle_alpha   90.00
_cell.angle_beta   90.00
_cell.angle_gamma   90.00
#
_symmetry.space_group_name_H-M   'P 1'
#
loop_
_entity.id
_entity.type
_entity.pdbx_description
1 polymer ?
#
loop_
_entity_poly.entity_id
_entity_poly.type
_entity_poly.pdbx_seq_one_letter_code
_entity_poly.pdbx_strand_id
1 'polypeptide(L)'
;MSEYLAATTPIPTVLTNARVYLEGASQLGLATVELPSFEYMTEDVSGLGIGGELSMPVKGHFKSMSLKLTWNTVTTDLLALMSPEGHHLDIRGNLQDLDAATHQFVDRAVKIVVRGMPKTIGLGKMEAGNKMEPETEFECEYIKIWIGGNERVEVDKLNMICFVNGTDVLSSVRNNLGM
;
A
#
# COMPACT_ATOMS: atom_id res chain seq x y z
N MET A 1 -42.14 20.81 -4.78
CA MET A 1 -40.72 21.12 -5.15
C MET A 1 -39.89 20.04 -4.56
N SER A 2 -39.44 19.10 -5.40
CA SER A 2 -38.59 18.00 -4.96
C SER A 2 -37.16 18.54 -4.86
N GLU A 3 -36.64 18.66 -3.64
CA GLU A 3 -35.23 18.92 -3.43
C GLU A 3 -34.42 17.71 -3.96
N TYR A 4 -33.82 17.91 -5.10
CA TYR A 4 -32.71 17.06 -5.54
C TYR A 4 -31.50 17.32 -4.61
N LEU A 5 -31.49 16.66 -3.48
CA LEU A 5 -30.25 16.46 -2.76
C LEU A 5 -29.40 15.51 -3.62
N ALA A 6 -28.68 16.09 -4.56
CA ALA A 6 -27.55 15.37 -5.19
C ALA A 6 -26.62 14.96 -4.05
N ALA A 7 -26.48 13.65 -3.84
CA ALA A 7 -25.47 13.12 -2.94
C ALA A 7 -24.11 13.57 -3.49
N THR A 8 -23.62 14.69 -2.99
CA THR A 8 -22.33 15.24 -3.39
C THR A 8 -21.25 14.33 -2.82
N THR A 9 -20.63 13.58 -3.71
CA THR A 9 -19.45 12.78 -3.33
C THR A 9 -18.39 13.74 -2.78
N PRO A 10 -17.85 13.50 -1.59
CA PRO A 10 -16.78 14.33 -1.04
C PRO A 10 -15.62 14.44 -2.04
N ILE A 11 -15.07 15.63 -2.19
CA ILE A 11 -13.93 15.88 -3.08
C ILE A 11 -12.66 15.54 -2.32
N PRO A 12 -11.91 14.51 -2.72
CA PRO A 12 -10.63 14.18 -2.09
C PRO A 12 -9.65 15.35 -2.31
N THR A 13 -8.99 15.78 -1.24
CA THR A 13 -8.04 16.90 -1.33
C THR A 13 -6.60 16.47 -1.07
N VAL A 14 -6.24 16.17 0.18
CA VAL A 14 -4.85 15.90 0.55
C VAL A 14 -4.73 14.87 1.67
N LEU A 15 -3.55 14.26 1.78
CA LEU A 15 -3.12 13.57 2.99
C LEU A 15 -2.63 14.62 4.00
N THR A 16 -3.31 14.76 5.12
CA THR A 16 -2.95 15.75 6.13
C THR A 16 -1.70 15.34 6.90
N ASN A 17 -1.61 14.05 7.30
CA ASN A 17 -0.47 13.49 8.01
C ASN A 17 -0.48 11.96 7.93
N ALA A 18 0.70 11.35 8.14
CA ALA A 18 0.84 9.89 8.26
C ALA A 18 1.91 9.52 9.28
N ARG A 19 1.77 8.33 9.87
CA ARG A 19 2.74 7.75 10.80
C ARG A 19 2.97 6.28 10.45
N VAL A 20 4.20 5.81 10.68
CA VAL A 20 4.60 4.42 10.51
C VAL A 20 4.85 3.79 11.88
N TYR A 21 4.31 2.61 12.09
CA TYR A 21 4.47 1.82 13.31
C TYR A 21 5.05 0.46 12.96
N LEU A 22 5.96 -0.01 13.79
CA LEU A 22 6.44 -1.40 13.76
C LEU A 22 5.56 -2.23 14.70
N GLU A 23 5.13 -3.41 14.24
CA GLU A 23 4.24 -4.33 14.99
C GLU A 23 2.96 -3.66 15.51
N GLY A 24 2.53 -2.57 14.86
CA GLY A 24 1.31 -1.83 15.22
C GLY A 24 1.39 -0.98 16.50
N ALA A 25 2.49 -1.03 17.24
CA ALA A 25 2.64 -0.40 18.55
C ALA A 25 3.77 0.63 18.63
N SER A 26 4.97 0.31 18.13
CA SER A 26 6.14 1.19 18.20
C SER A 26 6.17 2.17 17.03
N GLN A 27 6.08 3.47 17.30
CA GLN A 27 6.22 4.49 16.26
C GLN A 27 7.68 4.57 15.78
N LEU A 28 7.91 4.35 14.51
CA LEU A 28 9.24 4.32 13.88
C LEU A 28 9.82 5.71 13.55
N GLY A 29 9.31 6.80 14.13
CA GLY A 29 9.80 8.14 13.84
C GLY A 29 9.16 8.78 12.62
N LEU A 30 9.80 9.85 12.09
CA LEU A 30 9.32 10.60 10.93
C LEU A 30 9.93 10.04 9.65
N ALA A 31 9.10 9.53 8.75
CA ALA A 31 9.50 9.03 7.46
C ALA A 31 8.58 9.53 6.35
N THR A 32 9.14 9.70 5.17
CA THR A 32 8.34 9.75 3.94
C THR A 32 8.15 8.32 3.45
N VAL A 33 6.94 7.99 3.05
CA VAL A 33 6.57 6.63 2.63
C VAL A 33 6.23 6.63 1.16
N GLU A 34 6.96 5.86 0.37
CA GLU A 34 6.57 5.50 -0.99
C GLU A 34 5.87 4.13 -0.95
N LEU A 35 4.58 4.15 -1.25
CA LEU A 35 3.73 2.96 -1.19
C LEU A 35 4.00 2.02 -2.36
N PRO A 36 3.81 0.68 -2.17
CA PRO A 36 3.95 -0.29 -3.24
C PRO A 36 2.99 -0.03 -4.40
N SER A 37 3.47 -0.23 -5.62
CA SER A 37 2.63 -0.27 -6.82
C SER A 37 2.12 -1.69 -7.08
N PHE A 38 0.86 -1.79 -7.56
CA PHE A 38 0.25 -3.06 -7.96
C PHE A 38 0.42 -3.22 -9.48
N GLU A 39 1.45 -3.91 -9.90
CA GLU A 39 1.69 -4.22 -11.31
C GLU A 39 1.42 -5.71 -11.53
N TYR A 40 0.47 -6.03 -12.42
CA TYR A 40 0.17 -7.42 -12.77
C TYR A 40 1.29 -8.02 -13.62
N MET A 41 1.57 -9.30 -13.40
CA MET A 41 2.30 -10.08 -14.39
C MET A 41 1.43 -10.27 -15.63
N THR A 42 2.03 -10.15 -16.80
CA THR A 42 1.33 -10.30 -18.09
C THR A 42 1.95 -11.42 -18.89
N GLU A 43 1.11 -12.08 -19.71
CA GLU A 43 1.52 -13.08 -20.70
C GLU A 43 0.98 -12.69 -22.06
N ASP A 44 1.80 -12.85 -23.09
CA ASP A 44 1.42 -12.49 -24.45
C ASP A 44 0.67 -13.62 -25.11
N VAL A 45 -0.56 -13.34 -25.52
CA VAL A 45 -1.45 -14.28 -26.18
C VAL A 45 -1.61 -13.90 -27.65
N SER A 46 -1.26 -14.84 -28.54
CA SER A 46 -1.45 -14.71 -29.98
C SER A 46 -1.98 -16.03 -30.55
N GLY A 47 -2.65 -15.99 -31.68
CA GLY A 47 -3.12 -17.21 -32.32
C GLY A 47 -4.28 -17.01 -33.28
N LEU A 48 -4.79 -18.14 -33.82
CA LEU A 48 -5.93 -18.15 -34.74
C LEU A 48 -7.17 -17.55 -34.07
N GLY A 49 -7.77 -16.55 -34.72
CA GLY A 49 -8.94 -15.83 -34.18
C GLY A 49 -8.65 -14.55 -33.44
N ILE A 50 -7.36 -14.24 -33.19
CA ILE A 50 -6.91 -12.98 -32.60
C ILE A 50 -6.21 -12.19 -33.71
N GLY A 51 -6.65 -10.95 -33.94
CA GLY A 51 -6.12 -10.08 -35.00
C GLY A 51 -4.77 -9.42 -34.68
N GLY A 52 -3.98 -9.99 -33.76
CA GLY A 52 -2.70 -9.46 -33.30
C GLY A 52 -2.20 -10.18 -32.06
N GLU A 53 -1.30 -9.54 -31.33
CA GLU A 53 -0.76 -9.96 -30.03
C GLU A 53 -1.44 -9.16 -28.92
N LEU A 54 -1.85 -9.82 -27.84
CA LEU A 54 -2.47 -9.23 -26.67
C LEU A 54 -1.67 -9.60 -25.42
N SER A 55 -1.19 -8.60 -24.68
CA SER A 55 -0.58 -8.80 -23.38
C SER A 55 -1.66 -8.86 -22.30
N MET A 56 -1.96 -10.07 -21.83
CA MET A 56 -3.05 -10.33 -20.89
C MET A 56 -2.54 -10.42 -19.46
N PRO A 57 -3.14 -9.68 -18.49
CA PRO A 57 -2.76 -9.79 -17.09
C PRO A 57 -3.14 -11.16 -16.53
N VAL A 58 -2.21 -11.78 -15.82
CA VAL A 58 -2.45 -13.03 -15.09
C VAL A 58 -3.18 -12.73 -13.79
N LYS A 59 -4.34 -13.34 -13.60
CA LYS A 59 -5.24 -13.09 -12.49
C LYS A 59 -4.56 -13.33 -11.14
N GLY A 60 -4.48 -12.29 -10.30
CA GLY A 60 -3.94 -12.36 -8.95
C GLY A 60 -2.42 -12.52 -8.86
N HIS A 61 -1.70 -12.45 -9.97
CA HIS A 61 -0.24 -12.46 -9.98
C HIS A 61 0.31 -11.04 -10.12
N PHE A 62 1.11 -10.64 -9.15
CA PHE A 62 1.73 -9.32 -9.11
C PHE A 62 3.26 -9.44 -9.22
N LYS A 63 3.87 -8.49 -9.90
CA LYS A 63 5.32 -8.30 -9.90
C LYS A 63 5.83 -7.98 -8.49
N SER A 64 7.13 -7.73 -8.35
CA SER A 64 7.73 -7.25 -7.11
C SER A 64 7.00 -5.99 -6.61
N MET A 65 6.65 -5.95 -5.34
CA MET A 65 6.00 -4.80 -4.69
C MET A 65 6.97 -4.26 -3.64
N SER A 66 7.47 -3.06 -3.85
CA SER A 66 8.43 -2.41 -2.94
C SER A 66 7.75 -1.31 -2.12
N LEU A 67 7.97 -1.35 -0.80
CA LEU A 67 7.70 -0.26 0.12
C LEU A 67 9.02 0.44 0.42
N LYS A 68 9.09 1.75 0.19
CA LYS A 68 10.29 2.53 0.51
C LYS A 68 9.97 3.56 1.59
N LEU A 69 10.84 3.61 2.60
CA LEU A 69 10.78 4.57 3.70
C LEU A 69 12.04 5.44 3.65
N THR A 70 11.86 6.76 3.65
CA THR A 70 12.96 7.74 3.74
C THR A 70 12.86 8.47 5.07
N TRP A 71 13.88 8.34 5.90
CA TRP A 71 13.91 8.86 7.27
C TRP A 71 14.64 10.20 7.34
N ASN A 72 14.42 10.96 8.39
CA ASN A 72 15.17 12.20 8.59
C ASN A 72 16.58 11.96 9.15
N THR A 73 16.74 10.95 10.01
CA THR A 73 18.02 10.61 10.66
C THR A 73 18.09 9.12 10.92
N VAL A 74 19.29 8.60 11.16
CA VAL A 74 19.49 7.23 11.63
C VAL A 74 19.02 7.11 13.08
N THR A 75 18.17 6.11 13.35
CA THR A 75 17.67 5.79 14.69
C THR A 75 17.93 4.32 15.02
N THR A 76 17.85 3.97 16.30
CA THR A 76 17.96 2.56 16.73
C THR A 76 16.88 1.69 16.10
N ASP A 77 15.67 2.23 15.95
CA ASP A 77 14.53 1.52 15.37
C ASP A 77 14.75 1.24 13.87
N LEU A 78 15.36 2.20 13.15
CA LEU A 78 15.76 1.97 11.75
C LEU A 78 16.78 0.83 11.64
N LEU A 79 17.77 0.79 12.55
CA LEU A 79 18.76 -0.26 12.56
C LEU A 79 18.18 -1.63 12.96
N ALA A 80 17.14 -1.66 13.79
CA ALA A 80 16.43 -2.90 14.12
C ALA A 80 15.75 -3.53 12.87
N LEU A 81 15.35 -2.71 11.88
CA LEU A 81 14.80 -3.19 10.62
C LEU A 81 15.84 -3.89 9.71
N MET A 82 17.13 -3.90 10.09
CA MET A 82 18.16 -4.65 9.36
C MET A 82 18.11 -6.16 9.62
N SER A 83 17.36 -6.60 10.64
CA SER A 83 17.18 -8.03 10.87
C SER A 83 16.60 -8.71 9.63
N PRO A 84 17.18 -9.83 9.13
CA PRO A 84 16.69 -10.50 7.94
C PRO A 84 15.46 -11.36 8.24
N GLU A 85 14.43 -10.72 8.75
CA GLU A 85 13.15 -11.33 9.09
C GLU A 85 12.00 -10.50 8.53
N GLY A 86 10.80 -11.08 8.45
CA GLY A 86 9.61 -10.38 8.00
C GLY A 86 9.15 -9.34 9.01
N HIS A 87 9.16 -8.06 8.63
CA HIS A 87 8.65 -6.97 9.45
C HIS A 87 7.21 -6.65 9.12
N HIS A 88 6.42 -6.36 10.16
CA HIS A 88 5.04 -5.90 10.05
C HIS A 88 4.97 -4.40 10.25
N LEU A 89 4.71 -3.67 9.18
CA LEU A 89 4.61 -2.21 9.18
C LEU A 89 3.15 -1.78 9.06
N ASP A 90 2.73 -0.89 9.95
CA ASP A 90 1.37 -0.32 9.99
C ASP A 90 1.48 1.19 9.71
N ILE A 91 1.01 1.60 8.54
CA ILE A 91 1.04 2.98 8.07
C ILE A 91 -0.37 3.55 8.25
N ARG A 92 -0.49 4.57 9.09
CA ARG A 92 -1.76 5.23 9.39
C ARG A 92 -1.70 6.68 8.92
N GLY A 93 -2.69 7.07 8.14
CA GLY A 93 -2.81 8.43 7.64
C GLY A 93 -4.22 9.00 7.80
N ASN A 94 -4.29 10.31 7.76
CA ASN A 94 -5.53 11.07 7.73
C ASN A 94 -5.69 11.76 6.38
N LEU A 95 -6.73 11.37 5.65
CA LEU A 95 -7.14 11.99 4.39
C LEU A 95 -8.14 13.09 4.71
N GLN A 96 -7.97 14.25 4.10
CA GLN A 96 -8.90 15.35 4.15
C GLN A 96 -9.72 15.38 2.86
N ASP A 97 -11.02 15.36 3.00
CA ASP A 97 -11.97 15.51 1.91
C ASP A 97 -12.75 16.82 2.08
N LEU A 98 -13.19 17.44 1.00
CA LEU A 98 -14.09 18.60 1.03
C LEU A 98 -15.52 18.14 0.73
N ASP A 99 -16.43 18.35 1.65
CA ASP A 99 -17.87 18.19 1.40
C ASP A 99 -18.37 19.39 0.59
N ALA A 100 -18.74 19.16 -0.66
CA ALA A 100 -19.18 20.21 -1.57
C ALA A 100 -20.55 20.81 -1.20
N ALA A 101 -21.37 20.10 -0.42
CA ALA A 101 -22.68 20.59 0.02
C ALA A 101 -22.57 21.54 1.21
N THR A 102 -21.73 21.20 2.18
CA THR A 102 -21.56 21.96 3.43
C THR A 102 -20.38 22.91 3.40
N HIS A 103 -19.49 22.79 2.40
CA HIS A 103 -18.19 23.47 2.31
C HIS A 103 -17.30 23.27 3.54
N GLN A 104 -17.41 22.10 4.17
CA GLN A 104 -16.61 21.73 5.33
C GLN A 104 -15.62 20.63 4.99
N PHE A 105 -14.49 20.62 5.71
CA PHE A 105 -13.54 19.51 5.62
C PHE A 105 -14.01 18.33 6.46
N VAL A 106 -13.87 17.15 5.90
CA VAL A 106 -14.17 15.87 6.55
C VAL A 106 -12.91 15.01 6.56
N ASP A 107 -12.59 14.48 7.71
CA ASP A 107 -11.44 13.61 7.88
C ASP A 107 -11.82 12.15 7.64
N ARG A 108 -10.94 11.44 6.94
CA ARG A 108 -11.11 10.02 6.65
C ARG A 108 -9.81 9.27 6.94
N ALA A 109 -9.90 8.24 7.78
CA ALA A 109 -8.75 7.42 8.10
C ALA A 109 -8.33 6.53 6.92
N VAL A 110 -7.04 6.44 6.67
CA VAL A 110 -6.42 5.41 5.84
C VAL A 110 -5.46 4.61 6.69
N LYS A 111 -5.53 3.29 6.56
CA LYS A 111 -4.62 2.36 7.21
C LYS A 111 -4.10 1.38 6.18
N ILE A 112 -2.78 1.23 6.13
CA ILE A 112 -2.10 0.30 5.23
C ILE A 112 -1.18 -0.55 6.07
N VAL A 113 -1.41 -1.85 6.04
CA VAL A 113 -0.56 -2.84 6.71
C VAL A 113 0.24 -3.56 5.65
N VAL A 114 1.54 -3.64 5.87
CA VAL A 114 2.48 -4.34 4.98
C VAL A 114 3.28 -5.33 5.81
N ARG A 115 3.47 -6.55 5.27
CA ARG A 115 4.52 -7.46 5.71
C ARG A 115 5.52 -7.59 4.58
N GLY A 116 6.79 -7.50 4.93
CA GLY A 116 7.84 -7.60 3.94
C GLY A 116 9.19 -7.82 4.57
N MET A 117 10.13 -8.28 3.75
CA MET A 117 11.52 -8.45 4.13
C MET A 117 12.36 -7.25 3.69
N PRO A 118 13.35 -6.81 4.51
CA PRO A 118 14.24 -5.74 4.13
C PRO A 118 15.09 -6.17 2.93
N LYS A 119 15.12 -5.33 1.90
CA LYS A 119 15.86 -5.55 0.66
C LYS A 119 17.09 -4.66 0.58
N THR A 120 16.94 -3.39 0.96
CA THR A 120 18.00 -2.41 0.94
C THR A 120 17.89 -1.49 2.14
N ILE A 121 19.00 -1.20 2.80
CA ILE A 121 19.08 -0.21 3.88
C ILE A 121 20.28 0.68 3.62
N GLY A 122 19.99 1.93 3.26
CA GLY A 122 20.98 2.99 3.09
C GLY A 122 21.01 3.89 4.32
N LEU A 123 22.19 4.20 4.84
CA LEU A 123 22.33 5.05 6.04
C LEU A 123 22.31 6.55 5.72
N GLY A 124 22.17 6.89 4.42
CA GLY A 124 22.12 8.30 3.99
C GLY A 124 23.48 9.00 4.04
N LYS A 125 23.47 10.30 4.27
CA LYS A 125 24.68 11.15 4.28
C LYS A 125 24.83 11.85 5.62
N MET A 126 26.07 12.02 6.08
CA MET A 126 26.40 12.80 7.26
C MET A 126 26.96 14.16 6.85
N GLU A 127 26.15 15.20 6.97
CA GLU A 127 26.53 16.57 6.66
C GLU A 127 25.95 17.50 7.74
N ALA A 128 26.79 18.35 8.33
CA ALA A 128 26.37 19.22 9.42
C ALA A 128 25.25 20.18 8.99
N GLY A 129 24.17 20.22 9.75
CA GLY A 129 23.02 21.10 9.49
C GLY A 129 21.97 20.53 8.55
N ASN A 130 22.21 19.37 7.92
CA ASN A 130 21.29 18.74 6.98
C ASN A 130 20.68 17.45 7.53
N LYS A 131 19.57 17.00 6.92
CA LYS A 131 19.01 15.68 7.17
C LYS A 131 19.95 14.61 6.60
N MET A 132 19.99 13.45 7.24
CA MET A 132 20.80 12.32 6.76
C MET A 132 20.14 11.56 5.63
N GLU A 133 18.81 11.55 5.57
CA GLU A 133 17.95 10.88 4.59
C GLU A 133 18.29 9.39 4.39
N PRO A 134 18.37 8.60 5.47
CA PRO A 134 18.51 7.16 5.30
C PRO A 134 17.27 6.56 4.66
N GLU A 135 17.48 5.50 3.88
CA GLU A 135 16.43 4.84 3.12
C GLU A 135 16.33 3.35 3.50
N THR A 136 15.12 2.85 3.60
CA THR A 136 14.85 1.43 3.80
C THR A 136 13.85 0.97 2.77
N GLU A 137 14.19 -0.06 2.01
CA GLU A 137 13.31 -0.68 1.01
C GLU A 137 12.96 -2.11 1.45
N PHE A 138 11.67 -2.43 1.39
CA PHE A 138 11.12 -3.75 1.70
C PHE A 138 10.50 -4.38 0.46
N GLU A 139 10.75 -5.67 0.25
CA GLU A 139 9.92 -6.48 -0.66
C GLU A 139 8.66 -6.90 0.08
N CYS A 140 7.50 -6.51 -0.44
CA CYS A 140 6.21 -6.75 0.18
C CYS A 140 5.62 -8.09 -0.27
N GLU A 141 5.38 -8.98 0.68
CA GLU A 141 4.70 -10.26 0.47
C GLU A 141 3.19 -10.14 0.72
N TYR A 142 2.84 -9.27 1.66
CA TYR A 142 1.47 -9.01 2.09
C TYR A 142 1.20 -7.52 2.19
N ILE A 143 0.04 -7.11 1.69
CA ILE A 143 -0.48 -5.75 1.87
C ILE A 143 -1.98 -5.78 2.10
N LYS A 144 -2.44 -4.97 3.04
CA LYS A 144 -3.86 -4.78 3.32
C LYS A 144 -4.17 -3.31 3.55
N ILE A 145 -5.25 -2.83 2.92
CA ILE A 145 -5.60 -1.41 2.88
C ILE A 145 -7.04 -1.22 3.35
N TRP A 146 -7.21 -0.32 4.32
CA TRP A 146 -8.51 0.16 4.78
C TRP A 146 -8.65 1.65 4.51
N ILE A 147 -9.84 2.04 4.09
CA ILE A 147 -10.21 3.45 3.90
C ILE A 147 -11.55 3.67 4.60
N GLY A 148 -11.60 4.65 5.53
CA GLY A 148 -12.80 4.95 6.31
C GLY A 148 -13.29 3.75 7.12
N GLY A 149 -12.37 2.92 7.64
CA GLY A 149 -12.67 1.70 8.41
C GLY A 149 -13.07 0.48 7.58
N ASN A 150 -13.30 0.63 6.28
CA ASN A 150 -13.66 -0.46 5.39
C ASN A 150 -12.42 -1.03 4.69
N GLU A 151 -12.32 -2.35 4.67
CA GLU A 151 -11.33 -3.07 3.88
C GLU A 151 -11.57 -2.85 2.38
N ARG A 152 -10.51 -2.47 1.66
CA ARG A 152 -10.57 -2.20 0.22
C ARG A 152 -9.73 -3.16 -0.59
N VAL A 153 -8.54 -3.46 -0.11
CA VAL A 153 -7.59 -4.34 -0.81
C VAL A 153 -6.89 -5.23 0.21
N GLU A 154 -6.75 -6.50 -0.12
CA GLU A 154 -5.84 -7.43 0.56
C GLU A 154 -5.16 -8.29 -0.49
N VAL A 155 -3.84 -8.30 -0.49
CA VAL A 155 -3.01 -9.15 -1.34
C VAL A 155 -2.03 -9.91 -0.46
N ASP A 156 -2.06 -11.23 -0.54
CA ASP A 156 -1.09 -12.13 0.08
C ASP A 156 -0.53 -13.04 -1.01
N LYS A 157 0.71 -12.81 -1.38
CA LYS A 157 1.37 -13.57 -2.45
C LYS A 157 1.65 -15.03 -2.03
N LEU A 158 1.90 -15.26 -0.76
CA LEU A 158 2.26 -16.59 -0.24
C LEU A 158 1.02 -17.47 -0.07
N ASN A 159 -0.12 -16.89 0.32
CA ASN A 159 -1.37 -17.60 0.56
C ASN A 159 -2.38 -17.50 -0.59
N MET A 160 -1.97 -16.95 -1.74
CA MET A 160 -2.82 -16.78 -2.92
C MET A 160 -4.13 -16.04 -2.61
N ILE A 161 -4.05 -14.95 -1.84
CA ILE A 161 -5.19 -14.10 -1.50
C ILE A 161 -5.11 -12.83 -2.35
N CYS A 162 -6.23 -12.50 -2.99
CA CYS A 162 -6.40 -11.23 -3.69
C CYS A 162 -7.85 -10.76 -3.51
N PHE A 163 -8.04 -9.86 -2.58
CA PHE A 163 -9.34 -9.30 -2.24
C PHE A 163 -9.39 -7.84 -2.66
N VAL A 164 -10.40 -7.46 -3.44
CA VAL A 164 -10.57 -6.11 -3.96
C VAL A 164 -12.03 -5.67 -3.79
N ASN A 165 -12.26 -4.61 -3.02
CA ASN A 165 -13.58 -4.00 -2.79
C ASN A 165 -14.69 -5.02 -2.46
N GLY A 166 -14.44 -5.95 -1.56
CA GLY A 166 -15.43 -6.94 -1.14
C GLY A 166 -15.45 -8.23 -1.97
N THR A 167 -14.60 -8.34 -3.01
CA THR A 167 -14.56 -9.50 -3.89
C THR A 167 -13.24 -10.23 -3.76
N ASP A 168 -13.30 -11.52 -3.46
CA ASP A 168 -12.14 -12.41 -3.49
C ASP A 168 -11.88 -12.89 -4.92
N VAL A 169 -10.87 -12.29 -5.54
CA VAL A 169 -10.52 -12.54 -6.95
C VAL A 169 -10.00 -13.95 -7.19
N LEU A 170 -9.35 -14.57 -6.19
CA LEU A 170 -8.68 -15.88 -6.29
C LEU A 170 -9.45 -17.04 -5.66
N SER A 171 -10.66 -16.83 -5.12
CA SER A 171 -11.44 -17.89 -4.49
C SER A 171 -11.64 -19.13 -5.38
N SER A 172 -11.99 -18.92 -6.65
CA SER A 172 -12.17 -20.01 -7.61
C SER A 172 -10.85 -20.76 -7.92
N VAL A 173 -9.73 -20.04 -7.92
CA VAL A 173 -8.41 -20.66 -8.17
C VAL A 173 -8.03 -21.56 -6.99
N ARG A 174 -8.17 -21.08 -5.76
CA ARG A 174 -7.91 -21.88 -4.55
C ARG A 174 -8.79 -23.12 -4.51
N ASN A 175 -10.10 -22.97 -4.77
CA ASN A 175 -11.01 -24.11 -4.82
C ASN A 175 -10.58 -25.16 -5.84
N ASN A 176 -10.15 -24.76 -7.01
CA ASN A 176 -9.66 -25.69 -8.07
C ASN A 176 -8.35 -26.38 -7.68
N LEU A 177 -7.56 -25.77 -6.78
CA LEU A 177 -6.32 -26.34 -6.26
C LEU A 177 -6.53 -27.19 -5.00
N GLY A 178 -7.77 -27.24 -4.47
CA GLY A 178 -8.08 -27.99 -3.26
C GLY A 178 -7.63 -27.32 -1.96
N MET A 179 -7.51 -25.98 -1.99
CA MET A 179 -7.11 -25.15 -0.86
C MET A 179 -8.32 -24.60 -0.11
#